data_fbb453cbe08157667af927b8fcf51c69
#
_entry.id   fbb453cbe08157667af927b8fcf51c69
#
_cell.length_a   1.000
_cell.length_b   1.000
_cell.length_c   1.000
_cell.angle_alpha   90.00
_cell.angle_beta   90.00
_cell.angle_gamma   90.00
#
_symmetry.space_group_name_H-M   'P 1'
#
loop_
_entity.id
_entity.type
_entity.pdbx_description
1 polymer ?
#
loop_
_entity_poly.entity_id
_entity_poly.type
_entity_poly.pdbx_seq_one_letter_code
_entity_poly.pdbx_strand_id
1 'polypeptide(L)'
;MEAHVGKKALVLGGGAPDYTLMTGALLAFEEAGVKFDVYSMAGGGGVVGLSYLAPLNMTREESLRNSVNFGVSDAIYNMFPINYKIFTKPGPAASLYRTALSMIPGYSRIVNQLGMTPSEKFLSDYVQFWWAALMPSNLSLFSEGFCAHAQFIKQMVDFDALHKLDADIYLNAYCLTDNKMAIFKKDQIDLAHFQASLSYPFFYSPYELNGKLYIEGASRDAFNFKGLMENEPDLDTIVVFDAIGIDGLLHEPRNLWDAFGQQIITPLVALGHADLKLFRELHHDKDKSDLLVLNFKIPPKLQPAALDWSSSNLNRLFAVGYESGQAFLEKNGSKLGV
;
A
#
# COMPACT_ATOMS: atom_id res chain seq x y z
N MET A 1 -27.46 29.26 -3.44
CA MET A 1 -25.98 29.35 -3.26
C MET A 1 -25.49 27.95 -3.23
N GLU A 2 -24.98 27.43 -4.32
CA GLU A 2 -24.23 26.16 -4.30
C GLU A 2 -22.99 26.43 -3.45
N ALA A 3 -22.82 25.65 -2.38
CA ALA A 3 -21.61 25.69 -1.60
C ALA A 3 -20.45 25.36 -2.56
N HIS A 4 -19.49 26.27 -2.68
CA HIS A 4 -18.26 26.02 -3.43
C HIS A 4 -17.57 24.87 -2.69
N VAL A 5 -17.76 23.64 -3.15
CA VAL A 5 -17.05 22.48 -2.62
C VAL A 5 -15.63 22.62 -3.14
N GLY A 6 -14.73 23.06 -2.29
CA GLY A 6 -13.35 23.28 -2.66
C GLY A 6 -12.62 22.00 -3.07
N LYS A 7 -11.47 22.12 -3.72
CA LYS A 7 -10.64 21.01 -4.22
C LYS A 7 -10.10 20.18 -3.04
N LYS A 8 -10.38 18.87 -3.05
CA LYS A 8 -10.02 17.95 -1.96
C LYS A 8 -8.95 16.95 -2.39
N ALA A 9 -7.94 16.77 -1.55
CA ALA A 9 -6.90 15.78 -1.75
C ALA A 9 -6.95 14.66 -0.70
N LEU A 10 -6.69 13.43 -1.14
CA LEU A 10 -6.41 12.28 -0.29
C LEU A 10 -4.94 11.90 -0.40
N VAL A 11 -4.26 11.82 0.73
CA VAL A 11 -2.87 11.40 0.85
C VAL A 11 -2.83 10.00 1.48
N LEU A 12 -2.29 9.05 0.73
CA LEU A 12 -2.11 7.66 1.15
C LEU A 12 -0.61 7.38 1.32
N GLY A 13 -0.16 7.33 2.57
CA GLY A 13 1.24 7.10 2.91
C GLY A 13 1.71 5.66 2.71
N GLY A 14 3.01 5.43 2.92
CA GLY A 14 3.56 4.08 3.07
C GLY A 14 2.96 3.35 4.27
N GLY A 15 3.18 2.05 4.41
CA GLY A 15 2.68 1.33 5.59
C GLY A 15 2.33 -0.14 5.38
N ALA A 16 3.10 -0.90 4.59
CA ALA A 16 2.93 -2.35 4.55
C ALA A 16 3.56 -3.02 5.80
N PRO A 17 2.89 -3.98 6.44
CA PRO A 17 1.65 -4.67 6.08
C PRO A 17 0.35 -3.98 6.54
N ASP A 18 0.42 -2.83 7.23
CA ASP A 18 -0.73 -2.17 7.85
C ASP A 18 -1.63 -1.44 6.83
N TYR A 19 -1.36 -1.61 5.53
CA TYR A 19 -2.14 -1.02 4.43
C TYR A 19 -3.64 -1.36 4.49
N THR A 20 -4.02 -2.48 5.14
CA THR A 20 -5.43 -2.85 5.30
C THR A 20 -6.20 -1.92 6.22
N LEU A 21 -5.54 -1.14 7.07
CA LEU A 21 -6.15 0.00 7.77
C LEU A 21 -6.67 1.03 6.76
N MET A 22 -5.84 1.37 5.76
CA MET A 22 -6.23 2.33 4.73
C MET A 22 -7.36 1.79 3.86
N THR A 23 -7.33 0.50 3.48
CA THR A 23 -8.41 -0.08 2.68
C THR A 23 -9.73 -0.17 3.45
N GLY A 24 -9.70 -0.46 4.75
CA GLY A 24 -10.88 -0.41 5.60
C GLY A 24 -11.46 1.01 5.71
N ALA A 25 -10.62 2.01 5.95
CA ALA A 25 -11.04 3.40 6.01
C ALA A 25 -11.61 3.90 4.67
N LEU A 26 -10.95 3.56 3.54
CA LEU A 26 -11.45 3.89 2.20
C LEU A 26 -12.82 3.28 1.93
N LEU A 27 -13.09 2.07 2.43
CA LEU A 27 -14.42 1.47 2.30
C LEU A 27 -15.48 2.31 3.02
N ALA A 28 -15.23 2.79 4.23
CA ALA A 28 -16.16 3.68 4.93
C ALA A 28 -16.38 5.00 4.16
N PHE A 29 -15.33 5.55 3.54
CA PHE A 29 -15.42 6.76 2.71
C PHE A 29 -16.19 6.53 1.41
N GLU A 30 -15.99 5.39 0.75
CA GLU A 30 -16.73 5.00 -0.47
C GLU A 30 -18.22 4.82 -0.17
N GLU A 31 -18.58 4.11 0.92
CA GLU A 31 -19.96 3.90 1.36
C GLU A 31 -20.64 5.22 1.75
N ALA A 32 -19.90 6.19 2.28
CA ALA A 32 -20.42 7.54 2.57
C ALA A 32 -20.48 8.46 1.34
N GLY A 33 -19.98 8.02 0.19
CA GLY A 33 -19.98 8.80 -1.05
C GLY A 33 -18.96 9.93 -1.11
N VAL A 34 -17.93 9.91 -0.27
CA VAL A 34 -16.83 10.91 -0.29
C VAL A 34 -16.04 10.78 -1.59
N LYS A 35 -15.80 11.93 -2.23
CA LYS A 35 -14.99 12.00 -3.45
C LYS A 35 -13.83 12.97 -3.25
N PHE A 36 -12.68 12.62 -3.81
CA PHE A 36 -11.50 13.45 -3.84
C PHE A 36 -11.14 13.80 -5.29
N ASP A 37 -10.63 15.01 -5.48
CA ASP A 37 -10.19 15.53 -6.78
C ASP A 37 -8.74 15.16 -7.05
N VAL A 38 -7.98 14.93 -5.97
CA VAL A 38 -6.54 14.65 -6.02
C VAL A 38 -6.19 13.47 -5.13
N TYR A 39 -5.32 12.60 -5.63
CA TYR A 39 -4.75 11.48 -4.87
C TYR A 39 -3.21 11.57 -4.89
N SER A 40 -2.60 11.63 -3.72
CA SER A 40 -1.15 11.62 -3.55
C SER A 40 -0.73 10.36 -2.81
N MET A 41 0.18 9.56 -3.38
CA MET A 41 0.44 8.21 -2.94
C MET A 41 1.94 7.90 -2.84
N ALA A 42 2.29 7.11 -1.81
CA ALA A 42 3.66 6.63 -1.60
C ALA A 42 3.66 5.15 -1.17
N GLY A 43 4.55 4.34 -1.73
CA GLY A 43 4.76 2.95 -1.34
C GLY A 43 3.47 2.12 -1.25
N GLY A 44 3.18 1.55 -0.07
CA GLY A 44 1.94 0.80 0.19
C GLY A 44 0.67 1.58 -0.09
N GLY A 45 0.68 2.91 0.10
CA GLY A 45 -0.42 3.79 -0.29
C GLY A 45 -0.67 3.79 -1.80
N GLY A 46 0.37 3.60 -2.61
CA GLY A 46 0.24 3.40 -4.05
C GLY A 46 -0.52 2.12 -4.41
N VAL A 47 -0.27 1.03 -3.68
CA VAL A 47 -1.04 -0.23 -3.86
C VAL A 47 -2.51 0.01 -3.56
N VAL A 48 -2.81 0.62 -2.42
CA VAL A 48 -4.18 0.90 -1.98
C VAL A 48 -4.88 1.84 -2.95
N GLY A 49 -4.27 2.98 -3.26
CA GLY A 49 -4.91 4.01 -4.08
C GLY A 49 -5.15 3.59 -5.52
N LEU A 50 -4.14 3.01 -6.20
CA LEU A 50 -4.30 2.58 -7.59
C LEU A 50 -5.31 1.43 -7.73
N SER A 51 -5.29 0.44 -6.83
CA SER A 51 -6.26 -0.66 -6.85
C SER A 51 -7.67 -0.24 -6.46
N TYR A 52 -7.82 0.84 -5.69
CA TYR A 52 -9.11 1.46 -5.39
C TYR A 52 -9.64 2.28 -6.58
N LEU A 53 -8.79 3.13 -7.16
CA LEU A 53 -9.18 4.07 -8.20
C LEU A 53 -9.56 3.39 -9.52
N ALA A 54 -8.79 2.39 -9.92
CA ALA A 54 -8.98 1.67 -11.17
C ALA A 54 -8.76 0.16 -10.98
N PRO A 55 -9.64 -0.54 -10.26
CA PRO A 55 -9.51 -1.98 -10.03
C PRO A 55 -9.76 -2.76 -11.33
N LEU A 56 -8.90 -3.73 -11.64
CA LEU A 56 -9.07 -4.57 -12.82
C LEU A 56 -10.14 -5.65 -12.59
N ASN A 57 -11.19 -5.66 -13.41
CA ASN A 57 -12.27 -6.67 -13.41
C ASN A 57 -13.06 -6.83 -12.09
N MET A 58 -13.13 -5.80 -11.27
CA MET A 58 -13.92 -5.79 -10.04
C MET A 58 -14.38 -4.37 -9.69
N THR A 59 -15.32 -4.23 -8.78
CA THR A 59 -15.74 -2.93 -8.24
C THR A 59 -14.70 -2.40 -7.24
N ARG A 60 -14.78 -1.11 -6.92
CA ARG A 60 -13.94 -0.48 -5.88
C ARG A 60 -14.12 -1.16 -4.52
N GLU A 61 -15.37 -1.41 -4.13
CA GLU A 61 -15.68 -2.11 -2.89
C GLU A 61 -15.08 -3.52 -2.85
N GLU A 62 -15.25 -4.31 -3.93
CA GLU A 62 -14.65 -5.64 -4.03
C GLU A 62 -13.13 -5.59 -3.93
N SER A 63 -12.48 -4.61 -4.57
CA SER A 63 -11.03 -4.42 -4.50
C SER A 63 -10.58 -4.13 -3.07
N LEU A 64 -11.25 -3.22 -2.36
CA LEU A 64 -10.94 -2.90 -0.97
C LEU A 64 -11.11 -4.11 -0.07
N ARG A 65 -12.25 -4.83 -0.18
CA ARG A 65 -12.53 -6.04 0.62
C ARG A 65 -11.57 -7.19 0.28
N ASN A 66 -11.10 -7.28 -0.97
CA ASN A 66 -10.16 -8.30 -1.41
C ASN A 66 -8.73 -8.08 -0.90
N SER A 67 -8.40 -6.89 -0.45
CA SER A 67 -7.07 -6.54 0.06
C SER A 67 -6.57 -7.48 1.18
N VAL A 68 -7.48 -7.98 2.03
CA VAL A 68 -7.14 -8.92 3.11
C VAL A 68 -6.71 -10.31 2.61
N ASN A 69 -6.99 -10.67 1.35
CA ASN A 69 -6.61 -11.97 0.76
C ASN A 69 -5.10 -12.06 0.45
N PHE A 70 -4.37 -10.96 0.51
CA PHE A 70 -2.91 -11.00 0.47
C PHE A 70 -2.29 -11.59 1.74
N GLY A 71 -3.06 -11.70 2.84
CA GLY A 71 -2.64 -12.39 4.04
C GLY A 71 -2.43 -13.90 3.82
N VAL A 72 -1.55 -14.48 4.62
CA VAL A 72 -1.30 -15.92 4.67
C VAL A 72 -2.12 -16.52 5.80
N SER A 73 -2.75 -17.67 5.58
CA SER A 73 -3.49 -18.42 6.61
C SER A 73 -2.65 -18.60 7.87
N ASP A 74 -3.20 -18.31 9.03
CA ASP A 74 -2.48 -18.22 10.31
C ASP A 74 -1.69 -19.49 10.64
N ALA A 75 -2.26 -20.67 10.37
CA ALA A 75 -1.59 -21.96 10.61
C ALA A 75 -0.29 -22.10 9.81
N ILE A 76 -0.25 -21.58 8.58
CA ILE A 76 0.95 -21.62 7.72
C ILE A 76 1.90 -20.50 8.15
N TYR A 77 1.38 -19.28 8.38
CA TYR A 77 2.18 -18.12 8.77
C TYR A 77 2.91 -18.33 10.11
N ASN A 78 2.27 -18.99 11.09
CA ASN A 78 2.90 -19.31 12.36
C ASN A 78 4.09 -20.28 12.23
N MET A 79 4.08 -21.16 11.22
CA MET A 79 5.23 -22.03 10.93
C MET A 79 6.30 -21.35 10.08
N PHE A 80 5.86 -20.49 9.16
CA PHE A 80 6.72 -19.79 8.20
C PHE A 80 6.29 -18.32 8.11
N PRO A 81 6.81 -17.43 8.95
CA PRO A 81 6.36 -16.03 9.04
C PRO A 81 6.86 -15.16 7.88
N ILE A 82 6.68 -15.65 6.66
CA ILE A 82 7.03 -14.96 5.42
C ILE A 82 5.80 -14.93 4.51
N ASN A 83 5.48 -13.78 3.98
CA ASN A 83 4.43 -13.68 2.99
C ASN A 83 4.95 -14.04 1.58
N TYR A 84 4.93 -15.33 1.28
CA TYR A 84 5.34 -15.89 -0.02
C TYR A 84 4.45 -15.49 -1.19
N LYS A 85 3.27 -14.92 -0.95
CA LYS A 85 2.39 -14.39 -2.00
C LYS A 85 2.95 -13.06 -2.54
N ILE A 86 3.51 -12.24 -1.67
CA ILE A 86 4.07 -10.92 -1.99
C ILE A 86 5.58 -11.02 -2.28
N PHE A 87 6.33 -11.68 -1.40
CA PHE A 87 7.79 -11.80 -1.49
C PHE A 87 8.18 -13.04 -2.29
N THR A 88 8.15 -12.92 -3.62
CA THR A 88 8.43 -14.03 -4.53
C THR A 88 9.93 -14.16 -4.81
N LYS A 89 10.43 -15.40 -4.95
CA LYS A 89 11.86 -15.64 -5.22
C LYS A 89 12.30 -14.96 -6.51
N PRO A 90 13.48 -14.30 -6.53
CA PRO A 90 14.02 -13.59 -7.69
C PRO A 90 14.72 -14.53 -8.67
N GLY A 91 14.98 -14.03 -9.88
CA GLY A 91 15.81 -14.63 -10.89
C GLY A 91 15.07 -15.27 -12.06
N PRO A 92 15.80 -15.55 -13.18
CA PRO A 92 15.20 -16.05 -14.43
C PRO A 92 14.50 -17.39 -14.27
N ALA A 93 15.09 -18.33 -13.53
CA ALA A 93 14.51 -19.66 -13.29
C ALA A 93 13.20 -19.56 -12.49
N ALA A 94 13.14 -18.69 -11.47
CA ALA A 94 11.92 -18.42 -10.72
C ALA A 94 10.86 -17.74 -11.61
N SER A 95 11.26 -16.84 -12.49
CA SER A 95 10.35 -16.19 -13.44
C SER A 95 9.73 -17.22 -14.41
N LEU A 96 10.55 -18.09 -14.99
CA LEU A 96 10.07 -19.15 -15.86
C LEU A 96 9.11 -20.11 -15.13
N TYR A 97 9.44 -20.49 -13.89
CA TYR A 97 8.59 -21.33 -13.06
C TYR A 97 7.22 -20.69 -12.79
N ARG A 98 7.19 -19.39 -12.43
CA ARG A 98 5.94 -18.63 -12.25
C ARG A 98 5.12 -18.55 -13.54
N THR A 99 5.77 -18.35 -14.68
CA THR A 99 5.10 -18.34 -15.98
C THR A 99 4.47 -19.71 -16.27
N ALA A 100 5.18 -20.81 -16.02
CA ALA A 100 4.62 -22.15 -16.18
C ALA A 100 3.42 -22.39 -15.23
N LEU A 101 3.51 -21.96 -13.97
CA LEU A 101 2.37 -22.05 -13.03
C LEU A 101 1.16 -21.26 -13.52
N SER A 102 1.36 -20.07 -14.08
CA SER A 102 0.25 -19.23 -14.57
C SER A 102 -0.53 -19.86 -15.74
N MET A 103 0.03 -20.86 -16.42
CA MET A 103 -0.63 -21.63 -17.48
C MET A 103 -1.53 -22.76 -16.94
N ILE A 104 -1.45 -23.07 -15.64
CA ILE A 104 -2.26 -24.12 -15.02
C ILE A 104 -3.73 -23.67 -14.97
N PRO A 105 -4.69 -24.49 -15.45
CA PRO A 105 -6.10 -24.18 -15.30
C PRO A 105 -6.48 -23.93 -13.83
N GLY A 106 -7.18 -22.82 -13.56
CA GLY A 106 -7.57 -22.44 -12.20
C GLY A 106 -6.50 -21.69 -11.39
N TYR A 107 -5.30 -21.44 -11.94
CA TYR A 107 -4.25 -20.67 -11.27
C TYR A 107 -4.76 -19.31 -10.73
N SER A 108 -5.44 -18.54 -11.57
CA SER A 108 -5.97 -17.22 -11.16
C SER A 108 -6.95 -17.33 -9.97
N ARG A 109 -7.81 -18.36 -9.93
CA ARG A 109 -8.71 -18.59 -8.80
C ARG A 109 -7.94 -18.90 -7.52
N ILE A 110 -6.90 -19.76 -7.59
CA ILE A 110 -6.04 -20.09 -6.45
C ILE A 110 -5.32 -18.84 -5.92
N VAL A 111 -4.78 -18.02 -6.81
CA VAL A 111 -4.00 -16.83 -6.39
C VAL A 111 -4.90 -15.74 -5.83
N ASN A 112 -6.01 -15.43 -6.48
CA ASN A 112 -6.88 -14.30 -6.11
C ASN A 112 -7.83 -14.62 -4.94
N GLN A 113 -8.14 -15.89 -4.69
CA GLN A 113 -9.00 -16.36 -3.58
C GLN A 113 -10.38 -15.67 -3.48
N LEU A 114 -10.86 -15.07 -4.56
CA LEU A 114 -12.15 -14.39 -4.60
C LEU A 114 -13.30 -15.35 -4.35
N GLY A 115 -14.20 -15.01 -3.43
CA GLY A 115 -15.39 -15.81 -3.12
C GLY A 115 -15.11 -17.15 -2.44
N MET A 116 -13.87 -17.40 -2.00
CA MET A 116 -13.51 -18.64 -1.30
C MET A 116 -13.96 -18.63 0.16
N THR A 117 -14.42 -19.77 0.62
CA THR A 117 -14.64 -20.02 2.05
C THR A 117 -13.31 -20.10 2.82
N PRO A 118 -13.30 -19.95 4.16
CA PRO A 118 -12.07 -20.06 4.94
C PRO A 118 -11.28 -21.35 4.71
N SER A 119 -11.96 -22.48 4.54
CA SER A 119 -11.31 -23.77 4.26
C SER A 119 -10.70 -23.83 2.85
N GLU A 120 -11.37 -23.26 1.86
CA GLU A 120 -10.83 -23.15 0.49
C GLU A 120 -9.62 -22.20 0.46
N LYS A 121 -9.66 -21.08 1.21
CA LYS A 121 -8.50 -20.16 1.35
C LYS A 121 -7.31 -20.88 1.98
N PHE A 122 -7.52 -21.65 3.05
CA PHE A 122 -6.45 -22.41 3.66
C PHE A 122 -5.81 -23.41 2.67
N LEU A 123 -6.64 -24.17 1.93
CA LEU A 123 -6.14 -25.11 0.91
C LEU A 123 -5.40 -24.39 -0.20
N SER A 124 -5.92 -23.26 -0.66
CA SER A 124 -5.26 -22.40 -1.65
C SER A 124 -3.90 -21.91 -1.14
N ASP A 125 -3.83 -21.43 0.09
CA ASP A 125 -2.58 -20.98 0.72
C ASP A 125 -1.57 -22.12 0.86
N TYR A 126 -2.04 -23.31 1.20
CA TYR A 126 -1.19 -24.52 1.26
C TYR A 126 -0.59 -24.86 -0.12
N VAL A 127 -1.39 -24.81 -1.18
CA VAL A 127 -0.90 -25.01 -2.55
C VAL A 127 0.11 -23.93 -2.95
N GLN A 128 -0.20 -22.68 -2.69
CA GLN A 128 0.71 -21.54 -2.99
C GLN A 128 2.01 -21.62 -2.19
N PHE A 129 1.95 -22.06 -0.93
CA PHE A 129 3.13 -22.32 -0.11
C PHE A 129 4.07 -23.34 -0.78
N TRP A 130 3.53 -24.47 -1.25
CA TRP A 130 4.35 -25.47 -1.94
C TRP A 130 4.89 -24.97 -3.28
N TRP A 131 4.11 -24.18 -4.02
CA TRP A 131 4.63 -23.54 -5.23
C TRP A 131 5.81 -22.61 -4.90
N ALA A 132 5.71 -21.84 -3.85
CA ALA A 132 6.80 -20.97 -3.41
C ALA A 132 8.00 -21.74 -2.87
N ALA A 133 7.77 -22.82 -2.10
CA ALA A 133 8.83 -23.66 -1.53
C ALA A 133 9.66 -24.35 -2.63
N LEU A 134 8.98 -24.92 -3.64
CA LEU A 134 9.61 -25.63 -4.75
C LEU A 134 10.17 -24.73 -5.84
N MET A 135 9.84 -23.44 -5.83
CA MET A 135 10.33 -22.47 -6.80
C MET A 135 11.86 -22.38 -6.74
N PRO A 136 12.58 -22.52 -7.86
CA PRO A 136 14.01 -22.28 -7.89
C PRO A 136 14.34 -20.85 -7.53
N SER A 137 15.53 -20.60 -7.01
CA SER A 137 16.00 -19.26 -6.64
C SER A 137 17.43 -19.04 -7.11
N ASN A 138 17.68 -17.84 -7.63
CA ASN A 138 19.04 -17.36 -7.93
C ASN A 138 19.56 -16.43 -6.82
N LEU A 139 18.89 -16.39 -5.66
CA LEU A 139 19.31 -15.56 -4.54
C LEU A 139 20.70 -15.92 -4.06
N SER A 140 21.58 -14.93 -3.94
CA SER A 140 22.96 -15.06 -3.49
C SER A 140 23.38 -13.80 -2.73
N LEU A 141 24.58 -13.80 -2.16
CA LEU A 141 25.16 -12.60 -1.53
C LEU A 141 25.41 -11.45 -2.51
N PHE A 142 25.37 -11.70 -3.81
CA PHE A 142 25.51 -10.70 -4.86
C PHE A 142 24.17 -10.20 -5.40
N SER A 143 23.04 -10.67 -4.86
CA SER A 143 21.73 -10.20 -5.25
C SER A 143 21.48 -8.80 -4.68
N GLU A 144 20.91 -7.91 -5.50
CA GLU A 144 20.60 -6.53 -5.12
C GLU A 144 19.28 -6.42 -4.35
N GLY A 145 18.45 -7.46 -4.39
CA GLY A 145 17.17 -7.55 -3.70
C GLY A 145 16.85 -8.98 -3.28
N PHE A 146 16.10 -9.09 -2.21
CA PHE A 146 15.72 -10.37 -1.61
C PHE A 146 14.62 -11.09 -2.40
N CYS A 147 13.73 -10.35 -3.06
CA CYS A 147 12.59 -10.90 -3.81
C CYS A 147 12.33 -10.14 -5.13
N ALA A 148 11.44 -10.68 -5.92
CA ALA A 148 10.89 -10.05 -7.13
C ALA A 148 9.45 -9.62 -6.87
N HIS A 149 8.98 -8.63 -7.63
CA HIS A 149 7.58 -8.20 -7.59
C HIS A 149 6.63 -9.36 -7.89
N ALA A 150 5.57 -9.47 -7.11
CA ALA A 150 4.56 -10.50 -7.27
C ALA A 150 3.82 -10.32 -8.60
N GLN A 151 3.48 -11.44 -9.26
CA GLN A 151 2.81 -11.38 -10.56
C GLN A 151 1.40 -10.81 -10.49
N PHE A 152 0.70 -10.96 -9.36
CA PHE A 152 -0.65 -10.46 -9.20
C PHE A 152 -0.74 -8.92 -9.31
N ILE A 153 0.36 -8.19 -9.06
CA ILE A 153 0.43 -6.73 -9.25
C ILE A 153 -0.03 -6.33 -10.67
N LYS A 154 0.26 -7.16 -11.67
CA LYS A 154 -0.19 -6.96 -13.06
C LYS A 154 -1.71 -7.04 -13.23
N GLN A 155 -2.41 -7.64 -12.28
CA GLN A 155 -3.84 -7.92 -12.33
C GLN A 155 -4.65 -7.07 -11.34
N MET A 156 -3.99 -6.12 -10.65
CA MET A 156 -4.68 -5.29 -9.66
C MET A 156 -5.28 -4.03 -10.25
N VAL A 157 -4.62 -3.43 -11.25
CA VAL A 157 -4.94 -2.08 -11.75
C VAL A 157 -5.20 -2.12 -13.25
N ASP A 158 -6.30 -1.51 -13.66
CA ASP A 158 -6.60 -1.16 -15.04
C ASP A 158 -6.01 0.23 -15.34
N PHE A 159 -4.80 0.25 -15.90
CA PHE A 159 -4.09 1.50 -16.20
C PHE A 159 -4.79 2.32 -17.29
N ASP A 160 -5.51 1.67 -18.22
CA ASP A 160 -6.28 2.40 -19.25
C ASP A 160 -7.50 3.10 -18.65
N ALA A 161 -8.13 2.48 -17.65
CA ALA A 161 -9.20 3.11 -16.88
C ALA A 161 -8.65 4.21 -15.96
N LEU A 162 -7.47 4.01 -15.35
CA LEU A 162 -6.80 5.01 -14.50
C LEU A 162 -6.58 6.33 -15.24
N HIS A 163 -6.07 6.26 -16.47
CA HIS A 163 -5.79 7.45 -17.29
C HIS A 163 -7.04 8.25 -17.66
N LYS A 164 -8.24 7.63 -17.61
CA LYS A 164 -9.53 8.28 -17.96
C LYS A 164 -10.24 8.90 -16.76
N LEU A 165 -9.69 8.78 -15.56
CA LEU A 165 -10.29 9.40 -14.38
C LEU A 165 -10.15 10.93 -14.43
N ASP A 166 -11.15 11.64 -13.93
CA ASP A 166 -11.08 13.11 -13.82
C ASP A 166 -10.12 13.56 -12.71
N ALA A 167 -9.90 12.72 -11.69
CA ALA A 167 -9.01 13.03 -10.57
C ALA A 167 -7.54 13.14 -11.01
N ASP A 168 -6.80 14.03 -10.35
CA ASP A 168 -5.35 14.13 -10.47
C ASP A 168 -4.67 13.09 -9.56
N ILE A 169 -3.64 12.42 -10.07
CA ILE A 169 -3.01 11.29 -9.39
C ILE A 169 -1.49 11.47 -9.42
N TYR A 170 -0.87 11.38 -8.23
CA TYR A 170 0.57 11.50 -8.02
C TYR A 170 1.10 10.29 -7.27
N LEU A 171 2.09 9.63 -7.84
CA LEU A 171 2.78 8.47 -7.25
C LEU A 171 4.27 8.79 -7.17
N ASN A 172 4.90 8.63 -6.00
CA ASN A 172 6.31 8.90 -5.87
C ASN A 172 7.21 7.66 -6.01
N ALA A 173 8.43 7.92 -6.45
CA ALA A 173 9.57 7.02 -6.37
C ALA A 173 10.83 7.84 -6.11
N TYR A 174 11.92 7.22 -5.67
CA TYR A 174 13.21 7.89 -5.55
C TYR A 174 14.16 7.41 -6.66
N CYS A 175 14.59 8.33 -7.51
CA CYS A 175 15.54 8.06 -8.57
C CYS A 175 16.97 8.05 -8.00
N LEU A 176 17.59 6.87 -7.91
CA LEU A 176 18.98 6.71 -7.47
C LEU A 176 19.96 7.35 -8.45
N THR A 177 19.70 7.25 -9.75
CA THR A 177 20.57 7.80 -10.79
C THR A 177 20.67 9.32 -10.71
N ASP A 178 19.53 10.00 -10.53
CA ASP A 178 19.47 11.47 -10.46
C ASP A 178 19.56 12.00 -9.01
N ASN A 179 19.56 11.11 -8.02
CA ASN A 179 19.57 11.41 -6.58
C ASN A 179 18.46 12.39 -6.15
N LYS A 180 17.22 12.17 -6.64
CA LYS A 180 16.06 13.03 -6.37
C LYS A 180 14.74 12.25 -6.36
N MET A 181 13.72 12.85 -5.73
CA MET A 181 12.35 12.34 -5.84
C MET A 181 11.88 12.46 -7.29
N ALA A 182 11.21 11.41 -7.75
CA ALA A 182 10.47 11.37 -9.00
C ALA A 182 8.98 11.28 -8.67
N ILE A 183 8.19 12.15 -9.28
CA ILE A 183 6.74 12.19 -9.12
C ILE A 183 6.12 11.78 -10.45
N PHE A 184 5.45 10.63 -10.46
CA PHE A 184 4.73 10.13 -11.63
C PHE A 184 3.30 10.66 -11.60
N LYS A 185 2.92 11.36 -12.65
CA LYS A 185 1.55 11.87 -12.84
C LYS A 185 0.66 10.80 -13.47
N LYS A 186 -0.65 10.90 -13.29
CA LYS A 186 -1.67 9.98 -13.80
C LYS A 186 -1.35 9.42 -15.19
N ASP A 187 -1.08 10.29 -16.15
CA ASP A 187 -0.86 9.92 -17.55
C ASP A 187 0.44 9.15 -17.81
N GLN A 188 1.36 9.16 -16.85
CA GLN A 188 2.64 8.42 -16.91
C GLN A 188 2.53 7.07 -16.21
N ILE A 189 1.59 6.91 -15.28
CA ILE A 189 1.53 5.73 -14.41
C ILE A 189 1.10 4.50 -15.21
N ASP A 190 2.01 3.58 -15.37
CA ASP A 190 1.79 2.23 -15.87
C ASP A 190 2.34 1.19 -14.90
N LEU A 191 2.36 -0.07 -15.30
CA LEU A 191 2.89 -1.16 -14.48
C LEU A 191 4.37 -0.93 -14.09
N ALA A 192 5.19 -0.38 -14.99
CA ALA A 192 6.61 -0.15 -14.72
C ALA A 192 6.82 0.97 -13.68
N HIS A 193 6.08 2.06 -13.79
CA HIS A 193 6.08 3.14 -12.80
C HIS A 193 5.57 2.66 -11.45
N PHE A 194 4.51 1.84 -11.43
CA PHE A 194 3.98 1.23 -10.22
C PHE A 194 5.01 0.31 -9.54
N GLN A 195 5.69 -0.57 -10.31
CA GLN A 195 6.74 -1.42 -9.76
C GLN A 195 7.94 -0.62 -9.25
N ALA A 196 8.34 0.44 -9.94
CA ALA A 196 9.40 1.35 -9.49
C ALA A 196 9.08 1.98 -8.13
N SER A 197 7.81 2.41 -7.94
CA SER A 197 7.33 3.01 -6.68
C SER A 197 7.22 2.01 -5.52
N LEU A 198 7.26 0.71 -5.78
CA LEU A 198 7.19 -0.38 -4.79
C LEU A 198 8.54 -1.06 -4.53
N SER A 199 9.62 -0.61 -5.18
CA SER A 199 10.94 -1.25 -5.06
C SER A 199 11.64 -0.85 -3.76
N TYR A 200 11.07 -1.27 -2.61
CA TYR A 200 11.65 -1.00 -1.30
C TYR A 200 13.04 -1.63 -1.16
N PRO A 201 14.06 -0.85 -0.78
CA PRO A 201 15.43 -1.33 -0.66
C PRO A 201 15.56 -2.59 0.21
N PHE A 202 16.49 -3.47 -0.13
CA PHE A 202 16.69 -4.79 0.46
C PHE A 202 15.65 -5.83 0.02
N PHE A 203 14.35 -5.51 0.02
CA PHE A 203 13.33 -6.46 -0.44
C PHE A 203 13.37 -6.60 -1.96
N TYR A 204 13.43 -5.50 -2.68
CA TYR A 204 13.48 -5.51 -4.15
C TYR A 204 14.77 -4.88 -4.65
N SER A 205 15.29 -5.41 -5.76
CA SER A 205 16.34 -4.71 -6.51
C SER A 205 15.83 -3.33 -6.96
N PRO A 206 16.70 -2.33 -7.08
CA PRO A 206 16.33 -1.10 -7.74
C PRO A 206 15.70 -1.38 -9.11
N TYR A 207 14.59 -0.71 -9.42
CA TYR A 207 13.85 -0.93 -10.66
C TYR A 207 14.43 -0.06 -11.77
N GLU A 208 14.80 -0.68 -12.89
CA GLU A 208 15.27 0.05 -14.06
C GLU A 208 14.08 0.53 -14.90
N LEU A 209 13.94 1.84 -15.07
CA LEU A 209 12.94 2.49 -15.90
C LEU A 209 13.59 3.58 -16.74
N ASN A 210 13.51 3.45 -18.07
CA ASN A 210 14.07 4.41 -19.03
C ASN A 210 15.57 4.72 -18.79
N GLY A 211 16.37 3.68 -18.48
CA GLY A 211 17.80 3.78 -18.23
C GLY A 211 18.18 4.44 -16.89
N LYS A 212 17.21 4.60 -15.97
CA LYS A 212 17.43 5.10 -14.62
C LYS A 212 16.98 4.07 -13.58
N LEU A 213 17.62 4.09 -12.43
CA LEU A 213 17.32 3.19 -11.30
C LEU A 213 16.44 3.89 -10.27
N TYR A 214 15.39 3.21 -9.85
CA TYR A 214 14.41 3.72 -8.88
C TYR A 214 14.24 2.77 -7.69
N ILE A 215 14.01 3.36 -6.54
CA ILE A 215 13.56 2.68 -5.32
C ILE A 215 12.25 3.30 -4.84
N GLU A 216 11.59 2.62 -3.90
CA GLU A 216 10.34 3.08 -3.30
C GLU A 216 10.46 4.50 -2.74
N GLY A 217 9.53 5.37 -3.15
CA GLY A 217 9.51 6.77 -2.75
C GLY A 217 9.23 6.98 -1.27
N ALA A 218 8.38 6.15 -0.66
CA ALA A 218 8.04 6.23 0.77
C ALA A 218 9.25 6.13 1.71
N SER A 219 10.37 5.56 1.23
CA SER A 219 11.64 5.54 1.98
C SER A 219 12.30 6.92 2.13
N ARG A 220 11.80 7.95 1.43
CA ARG A 220 12.36 9.32 1.39
C ARG A 220 11.31 10.42 1.59
N ASP A 221 10.06 10.18 1.19
CA ASP A 221 8.89 11.05 1.38
C ASP A 221 7.70 10.10 1.61
N ALA A 222 7.37 9.90 2.89
CA ALA A 222 6.42 8.88 3.32
C ALA A 222 4.99 9.13 2.85
N PHE A 223 4.62 10.39 2.58
CA PHE A 223 3.27 10.81 2.21
C PHE A 223 3.17 11.41 0.80
N ASN A 224 4.31 11.52 0.09
CA ASN A 224 4.36 12.23 -1.19
C ASN A 224 3.85 13.68 -1.11
N PHE A 225 4.12 14.37 0.00
CA PHE A 225 3.73 15.77 0.15
C PHE A 225 4.41 16.68 -0.87
N LYS A 226 5.65 16.37 -1.25
CA LYS A 226 6.34 17.14 -2.29
C LYS A 226 5.58 17.08 -3.61
N GLY A 227 5.17 15.87 -4.04
CA GLY A 227 4.38 15.70 -5.26
C GLY A 227 3.06 16.44 -5.22
N LEU A 228 2.39 16.43 -4.05
CA LEU A 228 1.14 17.15 -3.85
C LEU A 228 1.34 18.67 -3.98
N MET A 229 2.25 19.26 -3.19
CA MET A 229 2.40 20.70 -3.12
C MET A 229 2.99 21.34 -4.38
N GLU A 230 3.85 20.63 -5.11
CA GLU A 230 4.42 21.13 -6.36
C GLU A 230 3.38 21.19 -7.50
N ASN A 231 2.31 20.41 -7.42
CA ASN A 231 1.33 20.30 -8.50
C ASN A 231 -0.05 20.87 -8.13
N GLU A 232 -0.37 20.97 -6.84
CA GLU A 232 -1.68 21.33 -6.32
C GLU A 232 -1.59 22.45 -5.24
N PRO A 233 -1.33 23.70 -5.63
CA PRO A 233 -1.17 24.80 -4.67
C PRO A 233 -2.48 25.28 -4.04
N ASP A 234 -3.65 24.97 -4.67
CA ASP A 234 -4.95 25.55 -4.33
C ASP A 234 -5.91 24.46 -3.78
N LEU A 235 -5.46 23.72 -2.77
CA LEU A 235 -6.29 22.72 -2.09
C LEU A 235 -7.04 23.36 -0.91
N ASP A 236 -8.34 23.07 -0.79
CA ASP A 236 -9.15 23.51 0.34
C ASP A 236 -9.14 22.50 1.48
N THR A 237 -9.02 21.21 1.17
CA THR A 237 -8.98 20.15 2.17
C THR A 237 -7.97 19.07 1.79
N ILE A 238 -7.10 18.73 2.73
CA ILE A 238 -6.12 17.65 2.60
C ILE A 238 -6.41 16.62 3.67
N VAL A 239 -6.80 15.41 3.26
CA VAL A 239 -6.99 14.26 4.16
C VAL A 239 -5.77 13.36 4.07
N VAL A 240 -5.15 13.05 5.19
CA VAL A 240 -3.98 12.17 5.28
C VAL A 240 -4.34 10.90 6.04
N PHE A 241 -4.14 9.74 5.42
CA PHE A 241 -4.21 8.46 6.10
C PHE A 241 -2.84 8.08 6.64
N ASP A 242 -2.67 8.21 7.96
CA ASP A 242 -1.40 7.95 8.65
C ASP A 242 -1.35 6.52 9.19
N ALA A 243 -1.03 5.55 8.32
CA ALA A 243 -0.94 4.15 8.68
C ALA A 243 0.37 3.77 9.41
N ILE A 244 1.36 4.67 9.43
CA ILE A 244 2.64 4.45 10.13
C ILE A 244 2.75 5.24 11.44
N GLY A 245 1.88 6.22 11.67
CA GLY A 245 1.80 6.99 12.92
C GLY A 245 1.00 6.30 14.02
N ILE A 246 0.88 4.96 13.98
CA ILE A 246 0.09 4.18 14.92
C ILE A 246 0.80 4.11 16.27
N ASP A 247 0.11 4.51 17.33
CA ASP A 247 0.61 4.33 18.70
C ASP A 247 0.89 2.86 18.98
N GLY A 248 2.12 2.55 19.40
CA GLY A 248 2.55 1.18 19.74
C GLY A 248 2.97 0.33 18.54
N LEU A 249 3.07 0.87 17.33
CA LEU A 249 3.71 0.18 16.21
C LEU A 249 5.19 -0.11 16.55
N LEU A 250 5.85 0.83 17.22
CA LEU A 250 7.17 0.60 17.85
C LEU A 250 6.95 0.16 19.30
N HIS A 251 7.41 -1.04 19.64
CA HIS A 251 7.27 -1.66 20.95
C HIS A 251 8.50 -2.51 21.29
N GLU A 252 8.58 -3.02 22.51
CA GLU A 252 9.63 -3.94 22.91
C GLU A 252 9.54 -5.24 22.09
N PRO A 253 10.64 -5.66 21.40
CA PRO A 253 10.61 -6.84 20.55
C PRO A 253 10.31 -8.11 21.33
N ARG A 254 9.36 -8.89 20.88
CA ARG A 254 8.94 -10.16 21.51
C ARG A 254 9.86 -11.34 21.16
N ASN A 255 10.57 -11.26 20.05
CA ASN A 255 11.51 -12.25 19.54
C ASN A 255 12.39 -11.63 18.43
N LEU A 256 13.36 -12.40 17.91
CA LEU A 256 14.31 -11.93 16.89
C LEU A 256 13.62 -11.52 15.58
N TRP A 257 12.55 -12.20 15.17
CA TRP A 257 11.80 -11.86 13.97
C TRP A 257 11.07 -10.52 14.12
N ASP A 258 10.45 -10.31 15.28
CA ASP A 258 9.80 -9.04 15.62
C ASP A 258 10.83 -7.89 15.69
N ALA A 259 12.02 -8.15 16.29
CA ALA A 259 13.14 -7.21 16.30
C ALA A 259 13.60 -6.81 14.87
N PHE A 260 13.67 -7.78 13.96
CA PHE A 260 13.97 -7.52 12.55
C PHE A 260 12.89 -6.65 11.90
N GLY A 261 11.63 -6.95 12.15
CA GLY A 261 10.52 -6.11 11.67
C GLY A 261 10.58 -4.68 12.22
N GLN A 262 10.86 -4.53 13.53
CA GLN A 262 11.06 -3.21 14.16
C GLN A 262 12.21 -2.43 13.51
N GLN A 263 13.31 -3.08 13.15
CA GLN A 263 14.43 -2.45 12.46
C GLN A 263 14.03 -1.86 11.10
N ILE A 264 13.09 -2.48 10.40
CA ILE A 264 12.59 -2.00 9.10
C ILE A 264 11.60 -0.85 9.30
N ILE A 265 10.68 -0.99 10.24
CA ILE A 265 9.58 -0.04 10.47
C ILE A 265 10.05 1.25 11.16
N THR A 266 11.01 1.17 12.10
CA THR A 266 11.47 2.33 12.87
C THR A 266 11.86 3.55 12.03
N PRO A 267 12.71 3.43 10.99
CA PRO A 267 13.05 4.59 10.17
C PRO A 267 11.86 5.13 9.38
N LEU A 268 10.91 4.28 8.97
CA LEU A 268 9.71 4.72 8.26
C LEU A 268 8.77 5.51 9.17
N VAL A 269 8.57 5.06 10.40
CA VAL A 269 7.77 5.78 11.42
C VAL A 269 8.42 7.14 11.72
N ALA A 270 9.73 7.17 11.94
CA ALA A 270 10.46 8.41 12.19
C ALA A 270 10.35 9.39 11.00
N LEU A 271 10.49 8.89 9.78
CA LEU A 271 10.33 9.69 8.57
C LEU A 271 8.91 10.23 8.45
N GLY A 272 7.90 9.39 8.59
CA GLY A 272 6.49 9.80 8.48
C GLY A 272 6.11 10.88 9.50
N HIS A 273 6.55 10.73 10.76
CA HIS A 273 6.35 11.77 11.77
C HIS A 273 7.05 13.07 11.41
N ALA A 274 8.29 13.00 10.90
CA ALA A 274 9.04 14.17 10.48
C ALA A 274 8.38 14.87 9.27
N ASP A 275 7.97 14.11 8.26
CA ASP A 275 7.32 14.63 7.05
C ASP A 275 6.00 15.33 7.39
N LEU A 276 5.15 14.71 8.22
CA LEU A 276 3.87 15.27 8.63
C LEU A 276 4.06 16.54 9.48
N LYS A 277 5.05 16.53 10.40
CA LYS A 277 5.38 17.69 11.20
C LYS A 277 5.91 18.84 10.32
N LEU A 278 6.85 18.55 9.45
CA LEU A 278 7.43 19.52 8.53
C LEU A 278 6.36 20.13 7.62
N PHE A 279 5.46 19.28 7.10
CA PHE A 279 4.34 19.74 6.28
C PHE A 279 3.45 20.71 7.05
N ARG A 280 3.04 20.37 8.27
CA ARG A 280 2.19 21.24 9.13
C ARG A 280 2.84 22.57 9.48
N GLU A 281 4.14 22.58 9.73
CA GLU A 281 4.83 23.76 10.23
C GLU A 281 5.31 24.71 9.12
N LEU A 282 5.70 24.17 7.95
CA LEU A 282 6.36 24.95 6.90
C LEU A 282 5.56 25.10 5.60
N HIS A 283 4.67 24.16 5.31
CA HIS A 283 4.02 24.10 4.00
C HIS A 283 2.50 24.24 4.07
N HIS A 284 1.89 23.90 5.20
CA HIS A 284 0.46 23.99 5.37
C HIS A 284 0.04 25.40 5.82
N ASP A 285 -0.68 26.10 4.94
CA ASP A 285 -1.32 27.37 5.25
C ASP A 285 -2.71 27.12 5.83
N LYS A 286 -2.84 27.28 7.16
CA LYS A 286 -4.09 27.02 7.91
C LYS A 286 -5.23 27.96 7.54
N ASP A 287 -4.91 29.11 6.96
CA ASP A 287 -5.92 30.08 6.55
C ASP A 287 -6.47 29.75 5.14
N LYS A 288 -5.79 28.86 4.40
CA LYS A 288 -6.18 28.49 3.04
C LYS A 288 -6.75 27.08 2.92
N SER A 289 -6.32 26.15 3.76
CA SER A 289 -6.75 24.76 3.66
C SER A 289 -6.91 24.07 5.02
N ASP A 290 -7.82 23.08 5.06
CA ASP A 290 -7.96 22.16 6.19
C ASP A 290 -7.03 20.95 6.03
N LEU A 291 -6.15 20.72 7.01
CA LEU A 291 -5.37 19.47 7.10
C LEU A 291 -6.02 18.52 8.11
N LEU A 292 -6.62 17.46 7.62
CA LEU A 292 -7.33 16.45 8.38
C LEU A 292 -6.53 15.14 8.38
N VAL A 293 -6.00 14.73 9.54
CA VAL A 293 -5.22 13.50 9.65
C VAL A 293 -6.07 12.41 10.30
N LEU A 294 -6.25 11.32 9.57
CA LEU A 294 -6.84 10.10 10.09
C LEU A 294 -5.73 9.27 10.72
N ASN A 295 -5.68 9.29 12.06
CA ASN A 295 -4.78 8.44 12.84
C ASN A 295 -5.53 7.17 13.24
N PHE A 296 -4.99 6.02 12.87
CA PHE A 296 -5.57 4.73 13.22
C PHE A 296 -5.24 4.39 14.68
N LYS A 297 -6.25 4.04 15.46
CA LYS A 297 -6.07 3.64 16.86
C LYS A 297 -6.27 2.14 17.00
N ILE A 298 -5.16 1.40 17.06
CA ILE A 298 -5.20 -0.04 17.32
C ILE A 298 -5.19 -0.25 18.82
N PRO A 299 -6.21 -0.94 19.38
CA PRO A 299 -6.21 -1.28 20.81
C PRO A 299 -4.94 -2.05 21.20
N PRO A 300 -4.32 -1.77 22.37
CA PRO A 300 -3.03 -2.38 22.75
C PRO A 300 -3.01 -3.91 22.70
N LYS A 301 -4.14 -4.55 22.99
CA LYS A 301 -4.30 -6.02 22.93
C LYS A 301 -4.31 -6.57 21.48
N LEU A 302 -4.50 -5.71 20.50
CA LEU A 302 -4.61 -6.06 19.07
C LEU A 302 -3.41 -5.59 18.26
N GLN A 303 -2.38 -5.04 18.91
CA GLN A 303 -1.19 -4.58 18.20
C GLN A 303 -0.46 -5.74 17.53
N PRO A 304 -0.23 -5.66 16.20
CA PRO A 304 0.48 -6.70 15.47
C PRO A 304 1.97 -6.71 15.80
N ALA A 305 2.67 -7.76 15.39
CA ALA A 305 4.10 -7.65 15.13
C ALA A 305 4.35 -6.68 13.97
N ALA A 306 5.51 -6.03 13.94
CA ALA A 306 5.82 -5.00 12.95
C ALA A 306 5.67 -5.44 11.48
N LEU A 307 5.78 -6.75 11.19
CA LEU A 307 5.61 -7.32 9.84
C LEU A 307 4.67 -8.54 9.88
N ASP A 308 3.52 -8.41 10.52
CA ASP A 308 2.53 -9.49 10.63
C ASP A 308 1.62 -9.55 9.39
N TRP A 309 1.91 -10.49 8.48
CA TRP A 309 1.13 -10.77 7.28
C TRP A 309 0.12 -11.91 7.47
N SER A 310 -0.21 -12.29 8.69
CA SER A 310 -1.23 -13.31 8.91
C SER A 310 -2.63 -12.84 8.45
N SER A 311 -3.43 -13.77 7.98
CA SER A 311 -4.80 -13.48 7.51
C SER A 311 -5.65 -12.85 8.61
N SER A 312 -5.54 -13.34 9.86
CA SER A 312 -6.27 -12.79 10.99
C SER A 312 -5.85 -11.35 11.29
N ASN A 313 -4.55 -11.02 11.18
CA ASN A 313 -4.06 -9.66 11.37
C ASN A 313 -4.61 -8.71 10.30
N LEU A 314 -4.49 -9.06 9.02
CA LEU A 314 -4.97 -8.19 7.94
C LEU A 314 -6.48 -7.93 8.03
N ASN A 315 -7.29 -8.96 8.36
CA ASN A 315 -8.73 -8.79 8.57
C ASN A 315 -9.03 -7.89 9.76
N ARG A 316 -8.30 -8.05 10.86
CA ARG A 316 -8.45 -7.23 12.06
C ARG A 316 -8.10 -5.76 11.79
N LEU A 317 -6.98 -5.50 11.11
CA LEU A 317 -6.57 -4.15 10.74
C LEU A 317 -7.57 -3.51 9.79
N PHE A 318 -8.11 -4.28 8.84
CA PHE A 318 -9.18 -3.80 7.97
C PHE A 318 -10.42 -3.34 8.76
N ALA A 319 -10.88 -4.13 9.75
CA ALA A 319 -12.01 -3.76 10.60
C ALA A 319 -11.71 -2.49 11.42
N VAL A 320 -10.53 -2.39 12.03
CA VAL A 320 -10.08 -1.18 12.75
C VAL A 320 -10.03 0.02 11.82
N GLY A 321 -9.55 -0.17 10.59
CA GLY A 321 -9.52 0.87 9.56
C GLY A 321 -10.92 1.38 9.21
N TYR A 322 -11.86 0.46 9.00
CA TYR A 322 -13.24 0.79 8.69
C TYR A 322 -13.91 1.59 9.84
N GLU A 323 -13.79 1.12 11.08
CA GLU A 323 -14.31 1.82 12.27
C GLU A 323 -13.65 3.21 12.43
N SER A 324 -12.34 3.31 12.20
CA SER A 324 -11.62 4.58 12.24
C SER A 324 -12.09 5.55 11.16
N GLY A 325 -12.38 5.04 9.96
CA GLY A 325 -12.95 5.80 8.85
C GLY A 325 -14.33 6.34 9.18
N GLN A 326 -15.22 5.52 9.73
CA GLN A 326 -16.56 5.94 10.17
C GLN A 326 -16.48 7.04 11.24
N ALA A 327 -15.70 6.83 12.30
CA ALA A 327 -15.52 7.83 13.37
C ALA A 327 -14.89 9.14 12.86
N PHE A 328 -14.01 9.06 11.85
CA PHE A 328 -13.45 10.24 11.21
C PHE A 328 -14.52 11.01 10.42
N LEU A 329 -15.40 10.32 9.71
CA LEU A 329 -16.48 10.92 8.93
C LEU A 329 -17.56 11.53 9.83
N GLU A 330 -17.91 10.91 10.95
CA GLU A 330 -18.81 11.50 11.96
C GLU A 330 -18.31 12.87 12.43
N LYS A 331 -16.99 13.04 12.54
CA LYS A 331 -16.38 14.30 13.02
C LYS A 331 -16.15 15.32 11.91
N ASN A 332 -15.80 14.87 10.70
CA ASN A 332 -15.28 15.74 9.62
C ASN A 332 -16.13 15.66 8.34
N GLY A 333 -17.22 14.87 8.30
CA GLY A 333 -18.00 14.64 7.08
C GLY A 333 -18.52 15.91 6.45
N SER A 334 -18.95 16.89 7.25
CA SER A 334 -19.41 18.20 6.75
C SER A 334 -18.33 18.95 5.92
N LYS A 335 -17.03 18.78 6.26
CA LYS A 335 -15.91 19.35 5.49
C LYS A 335 -15.62 18.57 4.20
N LEU A 336 -16.07 17.33 4.15
CA LEU A 336 -15.90 16.43 3.01
C LEU A 336 -17.14 16.39 2.07
N GLY A 337 -18.22 17.05 2.49
CA GLY A 337 -19.44 17.17 1.71
C GLY A 337 -20.40 15.97 1.87
N VAL A 338 -20.34 15.28 3.02
CA VAL A 338 -21.23 14.17 3.40
C VAL A 338 -21.78 14.37 4.81
#